data_ec86e48d6b8e47099e281dff2a023431
#
_entry.id   ec86e48d6b8e47099e281dff2a023431
#
_cell.length_a   1.000
_cell.length_b   1.000
_cell.length_c   1.000
_cell.angle_alpha   90.00
_cell.angle_beta   90.00
_cell.angle_gamma   90.00
#
_symmetry.space_group_name_H-M   'P 1'
#
loop_
_entity.id
_entity.type
_entity.pdbx_description
1 polymer ?
#
loop_
_entity_poly.entity_id
_entity_poly.type
_entity_poly.pdbx_seq_one_letter_code
_entity_poly.pdbx_strand_id
1 'polypeptide(L)'
;PPEGFWGTKNFWAPEVHHYEGSWYLIASFYAENRHRGVHIFRSGQITGPYVPISGSPATPEDWGCLDGTLYVEENTPWLVFSHEWTQIQNGAICALPLAKNLSKATGAPVTLFHAKDAPWSVPDTGDVVVAKGENYVTDGPFLFHEDGKLKMLWSSFAADGYAIGIAESRTGKLTGPWTQQKAPAFDFGGHGMLFDAFDGTRYLVLHAPNTSGQERLRFVRWN
;
A
#
# COMPACT_ATOMS: atom_id res chain seq x y z
N PRO A 1 8.86 8.15 -16.37
CA PRO A 1 9.78 7.01 -16.32
C PRO A 1 10.85 7.12 -17.41
N PRO A 2 12.01 6.48 -17.27
CA PRO A 2 13.02 6.48 -18.32
C PRO A 2 12.52 5.76 -19.57
N GLU A 3 13.20 6.02 -20.70
CA GLU A 3 12.91 5.34 -21.97
C GLU A 3 13.04 3.81 -21.81
N GLY A 4 12.10 3.06 -22.36
CA GLY A 4 12.06 1.60 -22.24
C GLY A 4 11.53 1.06 -20.92
N PHE A 5 11.07 1.92 -20.00
CA PHE A 5 10.40 1.46 -18.77
C PHE A 5 9.09 0.73 -19.11
N TRP A 6 8.85 -0.38 -18.45
CA TRP A 6 7.73 -1.25 -18.77
C TRP A 6 6.34 -0.64 -18.50
N GLY A 7 6.21 0.19 -17.46
CA GLY A 7 4.95 0.81 -17.05
C GLY A 7 4.61 2.00 -17.94
N THR A 8 3.45 1.96 -18.58
CA THR A 8 3.00 2.99 -19.54
C THR A 8 1.75 3.73 -19.09
N LYS A 9 1.04 3.20 -18.08
CA LYS A 9 -0.23 3.74 -17.56
C LYS A 9 -0.28 3.61 -16.03
N ASN A 10 -1.25 4.27 -15.41
CA ASN A 10 -1.56 4.17 -13.98
C ASN A 10 -0.32 4.39 -13.09
N PHE A 11 0.26 5.58 -13.21
CA PHE A 11 1.35 6.04 -12.35
C PHE A 11 0.74 6.44 -10.99
N TRP A 12 0.53 5.44 -10.10
CA TRP A 12 -0.26 5.61 -8.89
C TRP A 12 0.56 5.41 -7.63
N ALA A 13 0.06 5.97 -6.54
CA ALA A 13 0.50 5.76 -5.17
C ALA A 13 2.02 5.86 -4.97
N PRO A 14 2.68 6.98 -5.35
CA PRO A 14 4.10 7.13 -5.11
C PRO A 14 4.38 7.37 -3.63
N GLU A 15 5.29 6.57 -3.08
CA GLU A 15 5.86 6.76 -1.74
C GLU A 15 7.37 6.93 -1.81
N VAL A 16 7.94 7.79 -0.96
CA VAL A 16 9.39 8.00 -0.87
C VAL A 16 9.89 7.55 0.50
N HIS A 17 10.88 6.66 0.49
CA HIS A 17 11.50 6.12 1.69
C HIS A 17 13.00 6.40 1.71
N HIS A 18 13.54 6.71 2.89
CA HIS A 18 14.98 6.72 3.10
C HIS A 18 15.42 5.41 3.74
N TYR A 19 16.30 4.67 3.08
CA TYR A 19 16.77 3.38 3.55
C TYR A 19 18.24 3.17 3.15
N GLU A 20 19.08 2.70 4.11
CA GLU A 20 20.50 2.41 3.88
C GLU A 20 21.25 3.51 3.11
N GLY A 21 21.04 4.78 3.51
CA GLY A 21 21.72 5.95 2.93
C GLY A 21 21.27 6.33 1.52
N SER A 22 20.19 5.80 1.02
CA SER A 22 19.59 6.11 -0.29
C SER A 22 18.11 6.42 -0.19
N TRP A 23 17.59 7.13 -1.18
CA TRP A 23 16.17 7.41 -1.32
C TRP A 23 15.55 6.45 -2.32
N TYR A 24 14.39 5.90 -1.97
CA TYR A 24 13.66 4.98 -2.81
C TYR A 24 12.26 5.51 -3.06
N LEU A 25 11.87 5.56 -4.34
CA LEU A 25 10.51 5.83 -4.77
C LEU A 25 9.86 4.49 -5.11
N ILE A 26 8.75 4.19 -4.47
CA ILE A 26 7.93 3.01 -4.72
C ILE A 26 6.62 3.49 -5.31
N ALA A 27 6.19 2.91 -6.43
CA ALA A 27 4.94 3.30 -7.08
C ALA A 27 4.35 2.14 -7.89
N SER A 28 3.06 2.24 -8.19
CA SER A 28 2.30 1.29 -9.00
C SER A 28 2.26 1.71 -10.45
N PHE A 29 2.36 0.72 -11.36
CA PHE A 29 2.34 0.94 -12.81
C PHE A 29 1.54 -0.17 -13.49
N TYR A 30 1.04 0.14 -14.69
CA TYR A 30 0.33 -0.80 -15.55
C TYR A 30 0.85 -0.73 -16.99
N ALA A 31 0.76 -1.85 -17.71
CA ALA A 31 0.92 -1.93 -19.16
C ALA A 31 -0.09 -2.95 -19.73
N GLU A 32 -0.47 -2.80 -21.01
CA GLU A 32 -1.55 -3.60 -21.61
C GLU A 32 -1.28 -5.09 -21.67
N ASN A 33 -0.02 -5.50 -21.71
CA ASN A 33 0.41 -6.89 -21.87
C ASN A 33 0.86 -7.56 -20.57
N ARG A 34 0.61 -6.93 -19.42
CA ARG A 34 0.95 -7.48 -18.10
C ARG A 34 0.05 -6.94 -17.01
N HIS A 35 0.01 -7.61 -15.87
CA HIS A 35 -0.68 -7.14 -14.68
C HIS A 35 -0.08 -5.85 -14.14
N ARG A 36 -0.86 -5.09 -13.38
CA ARG A 36 -0.36 -3.98 -12.59
C ARG A 36 0.69 -4.51 -11.60
N GLY A 37 1.75 -3.75 -11.40
CA GLY A 37 2.81 -4.13 -10.48
C GLY A 37 3.42 -2.94 -9.78
N VAL A 38 4.06 -3.19 -8.65
CA VAL A 38 4.81 -2.20 -7.88
C VAL A 38 6.26 -2.21 -8.34
N HIS A 39 6.81 -1.03 -8.60
CA HIS A 39 8.20 -0.86 -9.00
C HIS A 39 8.96 0.01 -8.02
N ILE A 40 10.25 -0.26 -7.84
CA ILE A 40 11.13 0.46 -6.94
C ILE A 40 12.18 1.19 -7.75
N PHE A 41 12.35 2.47 -7.44
CA PHE A 41 13.39 3.33 -8.01
C PHE A 41 14.32 3.80 -6.89
N ARG A 42 15.56 4.15 -7.23
CA ARG A 42 16.57 4.65 -6.30
C ARG A 42 17.12 5.99 -6.72
N SER A 43 17.43 6.82 -5.73
CA SER A 43 18.19 8.06 -5.90
C SER A 43 19.17 8.27 -4.74
N GLY A 44 20.25 9.02 -5.01
CA GLY A 44 21.13 9.54 -3.95
C GLY A 44 20.57 10.78 -3.24
N GLN A 45 19.48 11.38 -3.76
CA GLN A 45 18.88 12.62 -3.24
C GLN A 45 17.35 12.49 -3.23
N ILE A 46 16.69 13.11 -2.25
CA ILE A 46 15.22 13.08 -2.12
C ILE A 46 14.51 13.67 -3.35
N THR A 47 15.12 14.64 -4.00
CA THR A 47 14.57 15.30 -5.21
C THR A 47 14.83 14.51 -6.49
N GLY A 48 15.54 13.38 -6.43
CA GLY A 48 15.91 12.59 -7.60
C GLY A 48 17.17 13.09 -8.30
N PRO A 49 17.44 12.64 -9.54
CA PRO A 49 16.57 11.76 -10.33
C PRO A 49 16.47 10.34 -9.75
N TYR A 50 15.29 9.76 -9.84
CA TYR A 50 15.04 8.36 -9.46
C TYR A 50 15.20 7.44 -10.66
N VAL A 51 16.00 6.40 -10.51
CA VAL A 51 16.24 5.40 -11.55
C VAL A 51 15.69 4.02 -11.12
N PRO A 52 15.08 3.23 -12.04
CA PRO A 52 14.62 1.89 -11.72
C PRO A 52 15.77 1.02 -11.22
N ILE A 53 15.54 0.22 -10.17
CA ILE A 53 16.56 -0.70 -9.66
C ILE A 53 16.52 -2.09 -10.30
N SER A 54 15.49 -2.35 -11.13
CA SER A 54 15.27 -3.62 -11.84
C SER A 54 14.62 -3.36 -13.20
N GLY A 55 14.58 -4.36 -14.06
CA GLY A 55 13.85 -4.31 -15.35
C GLY A 55 12.38 -4.70 -15.26
N SER A 56 11.96 -5.30 -14.13
CA SER A 56 10.60 -5.83 -13.88
C SER A 56 10.03 -5.25 -12.59
N PRO A 57 8.70 -5.38 -12.36
CA PRO A 57 8.09 -5.08 -11.06
C PRO A 57 8.79 -5.83 -9.92
N ALA A 58 8.75 -5.26 -8.71
CA ALA A 58 9.22 -5.94 -7.50
C ALA A 58 8.23 -7.04 -7.05
N THR A 59 6.94 -6.87 -7.37
CA THR A 59 5.86 -7.83 -7.10
C THR A 59 5.81 -8.96 -8.12
N PRO A 60 5.16 -10.12 -7.81
CA PRO A 60 5.03 -11.22 -8.77
C PRO A 60 4.38 -10.78 -10.08
N GLU A 61 4.93 -11.22 -11.22
CA GLU A 61 4.49 -10.77 -12.54
C GLU A 61 3.11 -11.31 -12.95
N ASP A 62 2.69 -12.43 -12.37
CA ASP A 62 1.38 -13.07 -12.57
C ASP A 62 0.28 -12.53 -11.63
N TRP A 63 0.64 -11.63 -10.72
CA TRP A 63 -0.29 -10.99 -9.78
C TRP A 63 -0.59 -9.55 -10.19
N GLY A 64 -1.86 -9.15 -10.04
CA GLY A 64 -2.26 -7.75 -10.05
C GLY A 64 -1.94 -7.12 -8.70
N CYS A 65 -0.92 -6.26 -8.64
CA CYS A 65 -0.45 -5.68 -7.39
C CYS A 65 -0.37 -4.16 -7.47
N LEU A 66 -0.70 -3.49 -6.37
CA LEU A 66 -0.61 -2.04 -6.25
C LEU A 66 -0.23 -1.59 -4.83
N ASP A 67 0.04 -0.28 -4.68
CA ASP A 67 0.18 0.43 -3.41
C ASP A 67 1.25 -0.18 -2.49
N GLY A 68 2.46 -0.25 -3.02
CA GLY A 68 3.59 -0.81 -2.27
C GLY A 68 4.18 0.18 -1.28
N THR A 69 4.43 -0.26 -0.06
CA THR A 69 5.18 0.46 0.98
C THR A 69 6.37 -0.37 1.48
N LEU A 70 7.41 0.30 1.94
CA LEU A 70 8.60 -0.34 2.52
C LEU A 70 8.46 -0.46 4.04
N TYR A 71 8.64 -1.66 4.54
CA TYR A 71 8.76 -1.92 5.97
C TYR A 71 10.03 -2.70 6.27
N VAL A 72 10.72 -2.39 7.37
CA VAL A 72 11.93 -3.10 7.78
C VAL A 72 11.70 -3.78 9.12
N GLU A 73 11.81 -5.10 9.15
CA GLU A 73 11.72 -5.90 10.37
C GLU A 73 13.02 -6.68 10.57
N GLU A 74 13.68 -6.50 11.72
CA GLU A 74 14.90 -7.22 12.09
C GLU A 74 15.98 -7.23 10.98
N ASN A 75 16.24 -6.07 10.37
CA ASN A 75 17.15 -5.87 9.23
C ASN A 75 16.72 -6.56 7.92
N THR A 76 15.51 -7.08 7.84
CA THR A 76 14.92 -7.58 6.60
C THR A 76 13.98 -6.54 6.03
N PRO A 77 14.25 -6.00 4.84
CA PRO A 77 13.31 -5.13 4.15
C PRO A 77 12.18 -5.96 3.53
N TRP A 78 10.96 -5.46 3.66
CA TRP A 78 9.74 -6.03 3.11
C TRP A 78 9.03 -5.02 2.24
N LEU A 79 8.55 -5.46 1.09
CA LEU A 79 7.54 -4.73 0.33
C LEU A 79 6.17 -5.22 0.80
N VAL A 80 5.38 -4.32 1.39
CA VAL A 80 3.98 -4.59 1.75
C VAL A 80 3.10 -3.95 0.70
N PHE A 81 2.12 -4.68 0.16
CA PHE A 81 1.35 -4.24 -1.01
C PHE A 81 -0.03 -4.88 -1.04
N SER A 82 -0.93 -4.35 -1.86
CA SER A 82 -2.23 -4.94 -2.15
C SER A 82 -2.14 -5.91 -3.32
N HIS A 83 -2.62 -7.16 -3.13
CA HIS A 83 -3.00 -8.05 -4.21
C HIS A 83 -4.42 -7.71 -4.63
N GLU A 84 -4.55 -7.25 -5.86
CA GLU A 84 -5.69 -6.49 -6.34
C GLU A 84 -6.98 -7.33 -6.43
N TRP A 85 -8.07 -6.80 -5.88
CA TRP A 85 -9.41 -7.40 -5.92
C TRP A 85 -9.91 -7.64 -7.35
N THR A 86 -9.45 -6.86 -8.32
CA THR A 86 -9.77 -7.06 -9.74
C THR A 86 -9.33 -8.41 -10.26
N GLN A 87 -8.37 -9.05 -9.61
CA GLN A 87 -7.89 -10.40 -9.93
C GLN A 87 -8.48 -11.47 -8.99
N ILE A 88 -8.57 -11.19 -7.68
CA ILE A 88 -8.89 -12.19 -6.66
C ILE A 88 -10.23 -11.98 -5.94
N GLN A 89 -11.01 -10.93 -6.31
CA GLN A 89 -12.29 -10.52 -5.76
C GLN A 89 -12.23 -10.03 -4.31
N ASN A 90 -11.69 -10.82 -3.40
CA ASN A 90 -11.44 -10.45 -2.02
C ASN A 90 -9.99 -9.99 -1.90
N GLY A 91 -9.73 -8.72 -2.13
CA GLY A 91 -8.40 -8.13 -2.09
C GLY A 91 -7.63 -8.54 -0.84
N ALA A 92 -6.32 -8.60 -0.94
CA ALA A 92 -5.45 -9.02 0.15
C ALA A 92 -4.30 -8.03 0.35
N ILE A 93 -3.94 -7.78 1.61
CA ILE A 93 -2.66 -7.18 1.92
C ILE A 93 -1.61 -8.29 2.05
N CYS A 94 -0.53 -8.13 1.30
CA CYS A 94 0.55 -9.11 1.21
C CYS A 94 1.89 -8.48 1.57
N ALA A 95 2.86 -9.30 1.96
CA ALA A 95 4.23 -8.90 2.25
C ALA A 95 5.22 -9.79 1.49
N LEU A 96 6.25 -9.18 0.91
CA LEU A 96 7.28 -9.84 0.12
C LEU A 96 8.66 -9.49 0.69
N PRO A 97 9.46 -10.46 1.16
CA PRO A 97 10.80 -10.17 1.66
C PRO A 97 11.73 -9.80 0.50
N LEU A 98 12.49 -8.73 0.69
CA LEU A 98 13.43 -8.22 -0.31
C LEU A 98 14.88 -8.44 0.10
N ALA A 99 15.77 -8.46 -0.89
CA ALA A 99 17.20 -8.32 -0.66
C ALA A 99 17.49 -6.94 -0.04
N LYS A 100 18.59 -6.80 0.73
CA LYS A 100 18.96 -5.55 1.41
C LYS A 100 19.05 -4.34 0.47
N ASN A 101 19.42 -4.53 -0.77
CA ASN A 101 19.47 -3.48 -1.79
C ASN A 101 18.13 -3.27 -2.51
N LEU A 102 17.06 -3.91 -2.07
CA LEU A 102 15.69 -3.88 -2.59
C LEU A 102 15.52 -4.35 -4.04
N SER A 103 16.57 -4.90 -4.67
CA SER A 103 16.58 -5.19 -6.12
C SER A 103 15.77 -6.42 -6.53
N LYS A 104 15.45 -7.30 -5.58
CA LYS A 104 14.71 -8.56 -5.86
C LYS A 104 14.08 -9.13 -4.59
N ALA A 105 13.04 -9.94 -4.77
CA ALA A 105 12.49 -10.79 -3.74
C ALA A 105 13.50 -11.86 -3.28
N THR A 106 13.46 -12.20 -1.99
CA THR A 106 14.27 -13.27 -1.39
C THR A 106 13.44 -14.46 -0.90
N GLY A 107 12.13 -14.40 -1.06
CA GLY A 107 11.17 -15.45 -0.72
C GLY A 107 9.86 -15.27 -1.46
N ALA A 108 8.89 -16.14 -1.17
CA ALA A 108 7.54 -16.03 -1.68
C ALA A 108 6.76 -14.93 -0.94
N PRO A 109 5.74 -14.31 -1.58
CA PRO A 109 4.85 -13.40 -0.89
C PRO A 109 4.02 -14.14 0.17
N VAL A 110 3.71 -13.44 1.27
CA VAL A 110 2.87 -13.93 2.37
C VAL A 110 1.62 -13.06 2.40
N THR A 111 0.44 -13.69 2.37
CA THR A 111 -0.83 -12.98 2.62
C THR A 111 -0.94 -12.68 4.11
N LEU A 112 -1.11 -11.42 4.46
CA LEU A 112 -1.27 -10.96 5.83
C LEU A 112 -2.74 -11.05 6.29
N PHE A 113 -3.65 -10.55 5.46
CA PHE A 113 -5.10 -10.63 5.67
C PHE A 113 -5.84 -10.27 4.37
N HIS A 114 -7.14 -10.55 4.34
CA HIS A 114 -8.05 -10.16 3.26
C HIS A 114 -9.00 -9.04 3.71
N ALA A 115 -9.57 -8.33 2.75
CA ALA A 115 -10.52 -7.25 3.04
C ALA A 115 -11.73 -7.72 3.87
N LYS A 116 -12.27 -8.92 3.58
CA LYS A 116 -13.39 -9.52 4.33
C LYS A 116 -13.09 -9.87 5.79
N ASP A 117 -11.83 -9.87 6.21
CA ASP A 117 -11.45 -10.08 7.61
C ASP A 117 -11.84 -8.87 8.48
N ALA A 118 -12.07 -7.71 7.86
CA ALA A 118 -12.53 -6.51 8.56
C ALA A 118 -14.08 -6.45 8.56
N PRO A 119 -14.73 -6.41 9.74
CA PRO A 119 -16.18 -6.43 9.83
C PRO A 119 -16.87 -5.18 9.27
N TRP A 120 -16.13 -4.12 9.02
CA TRP A 120 -16.60 -2.86 8.44
C TRP A 120 -16.45 -2.80 6.91
N SER A 121 -15.61 -3.66 6.32
CA SER A 121 -15.41 -3.67 4.87
C SER A 121 -16.64 -4.24 4.18
N VAL A 122 -17.11 -3.52 3.16
CA VAL A 122 -18.25 -3.90 2.31
C VAL A 122 -17.80 -4.01 0.85
N PRO A 123 -18.56 -4.73 0.01
CA PRO A 123 -18.24 -4.80 -1.42
C PRO A 123 -18.28 -3.42 -2.06
N ASP A 124 -17.33 -3.17 -2.95
CA ASP A 124 -17.41 -2.04 -3.87
C ASP A 124 -18.61 -2.23 -4.81
N THR A 125 -19.51 -1.27 -4.84
CA THR A 125 -20.70 -1.20 -5.71
C THR A 125 -20.52 -0.28 -6.91
N GLY A 126 -19.29 0.21 -7.15
CA GLY A 126 -18.95 1.10 -8.25
C GLY A 126 -19.06 0.42 -9.62
N ASP A 127 -18.92 1.23 -10.67
CA ASP A 127 -19.09 0.81 -12.08
C ASP A 127 -18.02 -0.16 -12.61
N VAL A 128 -16.97 -0.43 -11.84
CA VAL A 128 -15.88 -1.34 -12.22
C VAL A 128 -16.28 -2.77 -11.90
N VAL A 129 -17.18 -3.32 -12.67
CA VAL A 129 -17.53 -4.77 -12.57
C VAL A 129 -16.46 -5.58 -13.29
N VAL A 130 -15.42 -5.99 -12.57
CA VAL A 130 -14.33 -6.80 -13.13
C VAL A 130 -14.63 -8.29 -13.09
N ALA A 131 -15.47 -8.74 -12.16
CA ALA A 131 -15.91 -10.14 -12.06
C ALA A 131 -17.35 -10.23 -11.54
N LYS A 132 -18.03 -11.33 -11.89
CA LYS A 132 -19.35 -11.63 -11.29
C LYS A 132 -19.14 -11.97 -9.81
N GLY A 133 -19.65 -11.13 -8.91
CA GLY A 133 -19.60 -11.37 -7.48
C GLY A 133 -19.30 -10.09 -6.68
N GLU A 134 -19.15 -10.28 -5.39
CA GLU A 134 -18.79 -9.21 -4.46
C GLU A 134 -17.27 -8.94 -4.54
N ASN A 135 -16.90 -7.69 -4.78
CA ASN A 135 -15.52 -7.24 -4.88
C ASN A 135 -15.15 -6.44 -3.64
N TYR A 136 -14.18 -6.90 -2.87
CA TYR A 136 -13.70 -6.23 -1.66
C TYR A 136 -12.31 -5.64 -1.91
N VAL A 137 -12.21 -4.34 -1.76
CA VAL A 137 -10.98 -3.57 -2.06
C VAL A 137 -9.99 -3.65 -0.91
N THR A 138 -8.70 -3.72 -1.22
CA THR A 138 -7.59 -3.40 -0.32
C THR A 138 -6.66 -2.45 -1.00
N ASP A 139 -6.39 -1.29 -0.38
CA ASP A 139 -5.49 -0.25 -0.89
C ASP A 139 -4.61 0.30 0.22
N GLY A 140 -3.51 0.94 -0.14
CA GLY A 140 -2.69 1.83 0.65
C GLY A 140 -2.25 1.31 2.02
N PRO A 141 -1.59 0.15 2.13
CA PRO A 141 -1.05 -0.30 3.41
C PRO A 141 0.06 0.62 3.89
N PHE A 142 -0.01 1.05 5.14
CA PHE A 142 1.04 1.84 5.79
C PHE A 142 1.28 1.34 7.21
N LEU A 143 2.50 0.92 7.53
CA LEU A 143 2.85 0.34 8.83
C LEU A 143 3.40 1.39 9.79
N PHE A 144 2.99 1.30 11.05
CA PHE A 144 3.47 2.17 12.11
C PHE A 144 3.47 1.47 13.46
N HIS A 145 4.24 2.01 14.39
CA HIS A 145 4.23 1.59 15.78
C HIS A 145 3.50 2.61 16.64
N GLU A 146 2.60 2.11 17.49
CA GLU A 146 1.88 2.92 18.47
C GLU A 146 1.58 2.07 19.70
N ASP A 147 1.80 2.62 20.89
CA ASP A 147 1.64 1.94 22.19
C ASP A 147 2.40 0.59 22.27
N GLY A 148 3.58 0.52 21.65
CA GLY A 148 4.41 -0.69 21.62
C GLY A 148 3.89 -1.80 20.70
N LYS A 149 2.88 -1.52 19.88
CA LYS A 149 2.25 -2.47 18.95
C LYS A 149 2.55 -2.11 17.51
N LEU A 150 2.70 -3.12 16.66
CA LEU A 150 2.74 -2.93 15.22
C LEU A 150 1.31 -2.84 14.69
N LYS A 151 1.02 -1.75 14.05
CA LYS A 151 -0.27 -1.45 13.42
C LYS A 151 -0.10 -1.15 11.93
N MET A 152 -1.18 -1.26 11.19
CA MET A 152 -1.24 -0.95 9.76
C MET A 152 -2.51 -0.15 9.46
N LEU A 153 -2.35 1.01 8.82
CA LEU A 153 -3.43 1.65 8.08
C LEU A 153 -3.61 0.92 6.76
N TRP A 154 -4.83 0.76 6.33
CA TRP A 154 -5.19 0.26 5.00
C TRP A 154 -6.58 0.75 4.62
N SER A 155 -6.93 0.76 3.35
CA SER A 155 -8.17 1.34 2.87
C SER A 155 -9.05 0.31 2.18
N SER A 156 -10.36 0.50 2.33
CA SER A 156 -11.42 -0.26 1.68
C SER A 156 -12.70 0.56 1.65
N PHE A 157 -13.76 0.01 1.08
CA PHE A 157 -15.09 0.59 1.20
C PHE A 157 -15.76 0.16 2.51
N ALA A 158 -16.36 1.11 3.21
CA ALA A 158 -17.27 0.95 4.32
C ALA A 158 -18.70 1.34 3.88
N ALA A 159 -19.70 1.19 4.76
CA ALA A 159 -21.09 1.51 4.46
C ALA A 159 -21.29 2.96 3.95
N ASP A 160 -20.50 3.91 4.46
CA ASP A 160 -20.59 5.32 4.14
C ASP A 160 -19.60 5.78 3.05
N GLY A 161 -18.86 4.85 2.44
CA GLY A 161 -17.91 5.11 1.36
C GLY A 161 -16.48 4.64 1.64
N TYR A 162 -15.52 5.20 0.92
CA TYR A 162 -14.12 4.84 1.05
C TYR A 162 -13.55 5.30 2.38
N ALA A 163 -12.85 4.42 3.08
CA ALA A 163 -12.46 4.60 4.47
C ALA A 163 -11.08 3.98 4.76
N ILE A 164 -10.48 4.41 5.86
CA ILE A 164 -9.23 3.86 6.40
C ILE A 164 -9.54 3.02 7.64
N GLY A 165 -9.11 1.77 7.64
CA GLY A 165 -9.11 0.90 8.80
C GLY A 165 -7.75 0.74 9.44
N ILE A 166 -7.74 0.20 10.64
CA ILE A 166 -6.51 -0.19 11.35
C ILE A 166 -6.55 -1.70 11.59
N ALA A 167 -5.47 -2.35 11.19
CA ALA A 167 -5.14 -3.70 11.60
C ALA A 167 -4.01 -3.67 12.64
N GLU A 168 -4.05 -4.56 13.63
CA GLU A 168 -3.04 -4.70 14.68
C GLU A 168 -2.43 -6.10 14.63
N SER A 169 -1.09 -6.18 14.59
CA SER A 169 -0.39 -7.45 14.70
C SER A 169 -0.45 -7.97 16.14
N ARG A 170 -0.98 -9.17 16.33
CA ARG A 170 -1.10 -9.80 17.65
C ARG A 170 0.23 -10.21 18.26
N THR A 171 1.24 -10.40 17.43
CA THR A 171 2.58 -10.83 17.85
C THR A 171 3.60 -9.71 17.80
N GLY A 172 3.24 -8.55 17.23
CA GLY A 172 4.17 -7.48 16.91
C GLY A 172 5.07 -7.77 15.69
N LYS A 173 4.87 -8.93 15.00
CA LYS A 173 5.58 -9.29 13.78
C LYS A 173 4.77 -8.97 12.55
N LEU A 174 5.45 -8.63 11.44
CA LEU A 174 4.81 -8.34 10.16
C LEU A 174 3.92 -9.49 9.68
N THR A 175 4.38 -10.72 9.82
CA THR A 175 3.61 -11.91 9.40
C THR A 175 2.38 -12.19 10.25
N GLY A 176 2.12 -11.39 11.31
CA GLY A 176 0.90 -11.45 12.10
C GLY A 176 0.84 -12.62 13.10
N PRO A 177 -0.34 -13.15 13.40
CA PRO A 177 -1.65 -12.86 12.79
C PRO A 177 -2.14 -11.43 13.07
N TRP A 178 -2.94 -10.89 12.16
CA TRP A 178 -3.52 -9.56 12.22
C TRP A 178 -4.95 -9.58 12.74
N THR A 179 -5.32 -8.56 13.51
CA THR A 179 -6.69 -8.35 14.00
C THR A 179 -7.20 -7.01 13.50
N GLN A 180 -8.38 -7.01 12.90
CA GLN A 180 -9.02 -5.80 12.38
C GLN A 180 -9.80 -5.07 13.47
N GLN A 181 -9.81 -3.74 13.44
CA GLN A 181 -10.74 -2.95 14.24
C GLN A 181 -12.19 -3.17 13.78
N LYS A 182 -13.15 -2.93 14.68
CA LYS A 182 -14.57 -3.18 14.40
C LYS A 182 -15.21 -2.14 13.48
N ALA A 183 -14.61 -0.96 13.39
CA ALA A 183 -15.08 0.16 12.57
C ALA A 183 -13.89 0.83 11.90
N PRO A 184 -14.08 1.59 10.82
CA PRO A 184 -13.03 2.42 10.26
C PRO A 184 -12.47 3.41 11.29
N ALA A 185 -11.19 3.74 11.15
CA ALA A 185 -10.54 4.80 11.93
C ALA A 185 -10.80 6.18 11.33
N PHE A 186 -11.07 6.23 10.03
CA PHE A 186 -11.39 7.46 9.31
C PHE A 186 -12.33 7.15 8.13
N ASP A 187 -13.38 7.97 7.98
CA ASP A 187 -14.38 7.90 6.92
C ASP A 187 -14.14 9.02 5.89
N PHE A 188 -14.74 8.89 4.69
CA PHE A 188 -14.75 9.90 3.61
C PHE A 188 -13.42 10.14 2.90
N GLY A 189 -12.47 9.23 3.02
CA GLY A 189 -11.19 9.30 2.32
C GLY A 189 -10.34 8.07 2.59
N GLY A 190 -9.20 8.01 1.94
CA GLY A 190 -8.38 6.82 2.06
C GLY A 190 -6.93 7.00 1.63
N HIS A 191 -6.24 5.87 1.54
CA HIS A 191 -4.86 5.77 1.16
C HIS A 191 -3.99 6.70 2.02
N GLY A 192 -4.08 6.50 3.34
CA GLY A 192 -3.48 7.38 4.33
C GLY A 192 -2.13 6.89 4.83
N MET A 193 -1.28 7.84 5.20
CA MET A 193 -0.03 7.59 5.91
C MET A 193 0.11 8.56 7.08
N LEU A 194 0.87 8.17 8.10
CA LEU A 194 1.20 9.05 9.22
C LEU A 194 2.54 9.75 8.98
N PHE A 195 2.63 10.99 9.40
CA PHE A 195 3.91 11.67 9.51
C PHE A 195 3.96 12.55 10.75
N ASP A 196 5.18 12.72 11.29
CA ASP A 196 5.44 13.60 12.42
C ASP A 196 5.99 14.94 11.91
N ALA A 197 5.30 16.03 12.20
CA ALA A 197 5.77 17.38 11.90
C ALA A 197 6.92 17.80 12.83
N PHE A 198 7.66 18.85 12.46
CA PHE A 198 8.82 19.34 13.24
C PHE A 198 8.46 19.82 14.64
N ASP A 199 7.22 20.17 14.90
CA ASP A 199 6.70 20.54 16.20
C ASP A 199 6.25 19.35 17.07
N GLY A 200 6.45 18.11 16.56
CA GLY A 200 6.04 16.87 17.22
C GLY A 200 4.58 16.50 17.02
N THR A 201 3.81 17.29 16.28
CA THR A 201 2.43 16.94 15.96
C THR A 201 2.39 15.81 14.91
N ARG A 202 1.68 14.72 15.20
CA ARG A 202 1.43 13.65 14.24
C ARG A 202 0.18 13.94 13.40
N TYR A 203 0.28 13.69 12.12
CA TYR A 203 -0.80 13.86 11.17
C TYR A 203 -1.05 12.58 10.38
N LEU A 204 -2.33 12.28 10.17
CA LEU A 204 -2.79 11.40 9.10
C LEU A 204 -2.91 12.25 7.83
N VAL A 205 -2.18 11.84 6.79
CA VAL A 205 -2.28 12.44 5.47
C VAL A 205 -3.01 11.44 4.58
N LEU A 206 -4.04 11.91 3.89
CA LEU A 206 -4.90 11.07 3.05
C LEU A 206 -5.46 11.88 1.89
N HIS A 207 -6.08 11.24 0.92
CA HIS A 207 -6.93 11.93 -0.04
C HIS A 207 -8.41 11.91 0.38
N ALA A 208 -9.11 13.00 0.14
CA ALA A 208 -10.55 13.11 0.35
C ALA A 208 -11.15 14.24 -0.52
N PRO A 209 -12.37 14.05 -1.10
CA PRO A 209 -13.15 12.80 -1.12
C PRO A 209 -12.48 11.73 -2.01
N ASN A 210 -13.02 10.51 -2.02
CA ASN A 210 -12.65 9.46 -2.98
C ASN A 210 -13.56 9.52 -4.21
N THR A 211 -13.50 10.64 -4.93
CA THR A 211 -14.29 10.88 -6.16
C THR A 211 -13.34 11.32 -7.26
N SER A 212 -13.32 10.57 -8.36
CA SER A 212 -12.37 10.77 -9.46
C SER A 212 -12.27 12.23 -9.92
N GLY A 213 -11.06 12.78 -9.92
CA GLY A 213 -10.74 14.16 -10.26
C GLY A 213 -11.04 15.20 -9.18
N GLN A 214 -11.64 14.80 -8.06
CA GLN A 214 -11.95 15.68 -6.93
C GLN A 214 -11.08 15.41 -5.70
N GLU A 215 -10.27 14.37 -5.75
CA GLU A 215 -9.38 13.99 -4.66
C GLU A 215 -8.41 15.14 -4.32
N ARG A 216 -8.30 15.46 -3.06
CA ARG A 216 -7.38 16.48 -2.56
C ARG A 216 -6.66 15.95 -1.32
N LEU A 217 -5.41 16.33 -1.19
CA LEU A 217 -4.62 16.05 0.00
C LEU A 217 -5.28 16.69 1.23
N ARG A 218 -5.43 15.90 2.29
CA ARG A 218 -5.94 16.32 3.59
C ARG A 218 -4.93 15.97 4.66
N PHE A 219 -4.84 16.85 5.65
CA PHE A 219 -4.05 16.66 6.87
C PHE A 219 -5.01 16.65 8.04
N VAL A 220 -5.06 15.55 8.76
CA VAL A 220 -5.89 15.36 9.93
C VAL A 220 -4.96 15.09 11.12
N ARG A 221 -5.11 15.83 12.22
CA ARG A 221 -4.31 15.57 13.41
C ARG A 221 -4.60 14.17 13.92
N TRP A 222 -3.56 13.40 14.14
CA TRP A 222 -3.64 12.08 14.75
C TRP A 222 -3.51 12.24 16.27
N ASN A 223 -4.54 11.79 17.03
CA ASN A 223 -4.61 11.92 18.50
C ASN A 223 -4.45 10.56 19.15
#